data_f783461eb3ad9355aa0701d47e3c9e80
#
_entry.id   f783461eb3ad9355aa0701d47e3c9e80
#
_cell.length_a   1.000
_cell.length_b   1.000
_cell.length_c   1.000
_cell.angle_alpha   90.00
_cell.angle_beta   90.00
_cell.angle_gamma   90.00
#
_symmetry.space_group_name_H-M   'P 1'
#
loop_
_entity.id
_entity.type
_entity.pdbx_description
1 polymer ?
#
loop_
_entity_poly.entity_id
_entity_poly.type
_entity_poly.pdbx_seq_one_letter_code
_entity_poly.pdbx_strand_id
1 'polypeptide(L)'
;MKTVLIVEDEKMIRQGIKTMIMRSGVPIETIMECNNGETALEILKEQEIDVMFTDIRMPKMDGIELVQKMQSLEHIPLTVAISGYD
;
A
#
# COMPACT_ATOMS: atom_id res chain seq x y z
N MET A 1 12.59 -8.27 -8.97
CA MET A 1 12.11 -8.47 -7.61
C MET A 1 11.11 -7.41 -7.26
N LYS A 2 10.00 -7.83 -6.68
CA LYS A 2 8.96 -6.87 -6.34
C LYS A 2 8.58 -6.99 -4.88
N THR A 3 8.63 -5.88 -4.19
CA THR A 3 8.08 -5.76 -2.84
C THR A 3 6.84 -4.92 -2.92
N VAL A 4 5.74 -5.44 -2.43
CA VAL A 4 4.43 -4.80 -2.51
C VAL A 4 3.95 -4.48 -1.11
N LEU A 5 3.41 -3.29 -0.94
CA LEU A 5 2.78 -2.88 0.32
C LEU A 5 1.30 -2.67 0.06
N ILE A 6 0.47 -3.27 0.90
CA ILE A 6 -0.98 -3.09 0.83
C ILE A 6 -1.41 -2.30 2.04
N VAL A 7 -2.05 -1.15 1.82
CA VAL A 7 -2.52 -0.26 2.87
C VAL A 7 -4.04 -0.23 2.82
N GLU A 8 -4.69 -0.90 3.76
CA GLU A 8 -6.13 -1.04 3.76
C GLU A 8 -6.59 -1.34 5.18
N ASP A 9 -7.54 -0.57 5.69
CA ASP A 9 -7.96 -0.72 7.08
C ASP A 9 -8.93 -1.89 7.28
N GLU A 10 -9.62 -2.36 6.24
CA GLU A 10 -10.53 -3.49 6.37
C GLU A 10 -9.81 -4.79 6.00
N LYS A 11 -9.78 -5.69 6.97
CA LYS A 11 -9.01 -6.92 6.81
C LYS A 11 -9.47 -7.75 5.63
N MET A 12 -10.78 -7.87 5.42
CA MET A 12 -11.29 -8.70 4.33
C MET A 12 -10.91 -8.14 2.97
N ILE A 13 -10.97 -6.81 2.83
CA ILE A 13 -10.58 -6.18 1.58
C ILE A 13 -9.09 -6.34 1.36
N ARG A 14 -8.30 -6.16 2.42
CA ARG A 14 -6.85 -6.32 2.34
C ARG A 14 -6.48 -7.73 1.91
N GLN A 15 -7.15 -8.74 2.46
CA GLN A 15 -6.90 -10.13 2.07
C GLN A 15 -7.31 -10.40 0.64
N GLY A 16 -8.39 -9.78 0.18
CA GLY A 16 -8.82 -9.92 -1.21
C GLY A 16 -7.80 -9.36 -2.18
N ILE A 17 -7.23 -8.20 -1.85
CA ILE A 17 -6.21 -7.59 -2.68
C ILE A 17 -4.97 -8.49 -2.72
N LYS A 18 -4.57 -9.01 -1.56
CA LYS A 18 -3.43 -9.90 -1.48
C LYS A 18 -3.63 -11.13 -2.37
N THR A 19 -4.82 -11.72 -2.30
CA THR A 19 -5.14 -12.89 -3.12
C THR A 19 -5.06 -12.57 -4.60
N MET A 20 -5.60 -11.43 -5.00
CA MET A 20 -5.54 -11.02 -6.41
C MET A 20 -4.10 -10.87 -6.89
N ILE A 21 -3.27 -10.25 -6.06
CA ILE A 21 -1.87 -10.06 -6.42
C ILE A 21 -1.17 -11.39 -6.55
N MET A 22 -1.42 -12.31 -5.62
CA MET A 22 -0.78 -13.62 -5.65
C MET A 22 -1.20 -14.44 -6.87
N ARG A 23 -2.43 -14.23 -7.34
CA ARG A 23 -2.94 -14.98 -8.49
C ARG A 23 -2.62 -14.32 -9.83
N SER A 24 -2.04 -13.13 -9.80
CA SER A 24 -1.78 -12.38 -11.03
C SER A 24 -0.67 -12.97 -11.88
N GLY A 25 0.16 -13.82 -11.30
CA GLY A 25 1.30 -14.38 -12.02
C GLY A 25 2.51 -13.48 -12.06
N VAL A 26 2.42 -12.28 -11.49
CA VAL A 26 3.57 -11.38 -11.41
C VAL A 26 4.51 -11.91 -10.33
N PRO A 27 5.82 -12.00 -10.61
CA PRO A 27 6.76 -12.51 -9.62
C PRO A 27 6.97 -11.49 -8.50
N ILE A 28 6.35 -11.74 -7.37
CA ILE A 28 6.42 -10.88 -6.20
C ILE A 28 7.13 -11.63 -5.08
N GLU A 29 8.17 -11.02 -4.54
CA GLU A 29 8.95 -11.65 -3.48
C GLU A 29 8.33 -11.46 -2.12
N THR A 30 7.85 -10.25 -1.83
CA THR A 30 7.38 -9.91 -0.51
C THR A 30 6.12 -9.09 -0.61
N ILE A 31 5.11 -9.47 0.15
CA ILE A 31 3.89 -8.68 0.29
C ILE A 31 3.79 -8.27 1.74
N MET A 32 3.78 -6.96 1.98
CA MET A 32 3.62 -6.40 3.32
C MET A 32 2.24 -5.77 3.42
N GLU A 33 1.70 -5.75 4.62
CA GLU A 33 0.35 -5.24 4.85
C GLU A 33 0.35 -4.31 6.03
N CYS A 34 -0.48 -3.28 5.96
CA CYS A 34 -0.75 -2.46 7.12
C CYS A 34 -2.16 -1.89 6.98
N ASN A 35 -2.66 -1.31 8.06
CA ASN A 35 -4.06 -0.90 8.12
C ASN A 35 -4.26 0.61 8.26
N ASN A 36 -3.21 1.39 8.10
CA ASN A 36 -3.34 2.84 8.14
C ASN A 36 -2.14 3.51 7.49
N GLY A 37 -2.31 4.79 7.16
CA GLY A 37 -1.29 5.53 6.44
C GLY A 37 -0.06 5.86 7.27
N GLU A 38 -0.22 6.03 8.59
CA GLU A 38 0.93 6.34 9.43
C GLU A 38 1.93 5.20 9.43
N THR A 39 1.44 3.98 9.61
CA THR A 39 2.28 2.79 9.58
C THR A 39 2.88 2.61 8.20
N ALA A 40 2.09 2.87 7.15
CA ALA A 40 2.59 2.76 5.79
C ALA A 40 3.77 3.71 5.57
N LEU A 41 3.66 4.94 6.04
CA LEU A 41 4.74 5.90 5.88
C LEU A 41 6.00 5.47 6.59
N GLU A 42 5.87 4.89 7.78
CA GLU A 42 7.02 4.37 8.51
C GLU A 42 7.71 3.25 7.74
N ILE A 43 6.92 2.34 7.17
CA ILE A 43 7.47 1.25 6.37
C ILE A 43 8.21 1.82 5.16
N LEU A 44 7.61 2.81 4.49
CA LEU A 44 8.20 3.40 3.29
C LEU A 44 9.50 4.12 3.59
N LYS A 45 9.67 4.64 4.80
CA LYS A 45 10.92 5.30 5.18
C LYS A 45 12.05 4.30 5.44
N GLU A 46 11.70 3.08 5.81
CA GLU A 46 12.69 2.10 6.21
C GLU A 46 13.01 1.08 5.12
N GLN A 47 12.10 0.86 4.19
CA GLN A 47 12.27 -0.16 3.17
C GLN A 47 11.89 0.37 1.81
N GLU A 48 12.55 -0.14 0.78
CA GLU A 48 12.17 0.18 -0.59
C GLU A 48 10.97 -0.67 -0.98
N ILE A 49 9.87 -0.01 -1.26
CA ILE A 49 8.65 -0.64 -1.72
C ILE A 49 8.51 -0.32 -3.21
N ASP A 50 8.34 -1.35 -4.02
CA ASP A 50 8.22 -1.15 -5.47
C ASP A 50 6.83 -0.69 -5.87
N VAL A 51 5.80 -1.30 -5.27
CA VAL A 51 4.41 -1.00 -5.60
C VAL A 51 3.63 -0.91 -4.31
N MET A 52 2.81 0.12 -4.19
CA MET A 52 1.92 0.28 -3.04
C MET A 52 0.48 0.34 -3.52
N PHE A 53 -0.37 -0.51 -2.94
CA PHE A 53 -1.81 -0.43 -3.12
C PHE A 53 -2.38 0.24 -1.88
N THR A 54 -3.10 1.33 -2.04
CA THR A 54 -3.64 2.04 -0.89
C THR A 54 -5.09 2.39 -1.09
N ASP A 55 -5.87 2.22 -0.05
CA ASP A 55 -7.21 2.77 -0.01
C ASP A 55 -7.10 4.29 0.13
N ILE A 56 -8.09 4.99 -0.38
CA ILE A 56 -8.11 6.44 -0.28
C ILE A 56 -8.63 6.86 1.08
N ARG A 57 -9.65 6.18 1.59
CA ARG A 57 -10.29 6.55 2.85
C ARG A 57 -9.85 5.62 3.96
N MET A 58 -9.11 6.14 4.91
CA MET A 58 -8.65 5.38 6.06
C MET A 58 -8.64 6.28 7.28
N PRO A 59 -8.80 5.71 8.47
CA PRO A 59 -8.61 6.49 9.69
C PRO A 59 -7.15 6.89 9.81
N LYS A 60 -6.89 7.88 10.61
CA LYS A 60 -5.58 8.46 10.83
C LYS A 60 -5.12 9.16 9.54
N MET A 61 -4.22 8.58 8.79
CA MET A 61 -3.74 9.22 7.57
C MET A 61 -4.37 8.52 6.38
N ASP A 62 -5.21 9.24 5.60
CA ASP A 62 -5.85 8.64 4.43
C ASP A 62 -4.88 8.56 3.26
N GLY A 63 -5.35 7.95 2.16
CA GLY A 63 -4.47 7.70 1.02
C GLY A 63 -3.95 8.96 0.35
N ILE A 64 -4.74 10.01 0.33
CA ILE A 64 -4.32 11.26 -0.30
C ILE A 64 -3.20 11.91 0.53
N GLU A 65 -3.39 11.98 1.82
CA GLU A 65 -2.38 12.55 2.70
C GLU A 65 -1.11 11.71 2.66
N LEU A 66 -1.26 10.38 2.62
CA LEU A 66 -0.11 9.49 2.52
C LEU A 66 0.70 9.79 1.25
N VAL A 67 0.02 9.90 0.10
CA VAL A 67 0.71 10.17 -1.15
C VAL A 67 1.44 11.51 -1.09
N GLN A 68 0.82 12.51 -0.47
CA GLN A 68 1.47 13.81 -0.34
C GLN A 68 2.74 13.72 0.50
N LYS A 69 2.68 12.99 1.61
CA LYS A 69 3.83 12.90 2.52
C LYS A 69 4.95 12.05 1.96
N MET A 70 4.64 11.06 1.14
CA MET A 70 5.69 10.21 0.60
C MET A 70 6.46 10.85 -0.55
N GLN A 71 6.04 12.04 -1.01
CA GLN A 71 6.78 12.71 -2.08
C GLN A 71 8.19 13.13 -1.65
N SER A 72 8.44 13.22 -0.35
CA SER A 72 9.77 13.56 0.16
C SER A 72 10.67 12.34 0.35
N LEU A 73 10.18 11.15 0.07
CA LEU A 73 10.99 9.94 0.21
C LEU A 73 12.00 9.84 -0.93
N GLU A 74 13.12 9.19 -0.64
CA GLU A 74 14.13 8.96 -1.67
C GLU A 74 13.62 8.01 -2.76
N HIS A 75 12.87 7.01 -2.35
CA HIS A 75 12.29 6.04 -3.26
C HIS A 75 10.79 6.10 -3.15
N ILE A 76 10.12 6.54 -4.22
CA ILE A 76 8.67 6.65 -4.23
C ILE A 76 8.11 5.46 -5.01
N PRO A 77 7.30 4.62 -4.36
CA PRO A 77 6.77 3.44 -5.05
C PRO A 77 5.72 3.83 -6.10
N LEU A 78 5.53 2.96 -7.07
CA LEU A 78 4.37 3.05 -7.94
C LEU A 78 3.14 2.86 -7.06
N THR A 79 2.21 3.79 -7.13
CA THR A 79 1.05 3.78 -6.24
C THR A 79 -0.22 3.51 -7.01
N VAL A 80 -0.98 2.54 -6.53
CA VAL A 80 -2.28 2.19 -7.08
C VAL A 80 -3.33 2.53 -6.05
N ALA A 81 -4.21 3.46 -6.37
CA ALA A 81 -5.28 3.85 -5.48
C ALA A 81 -6.45 2.89 -5.65
N ILE A 82 -6.98 2.43 -4.53
CA ILE A 82 -8.12 1.55 -4.53
C ILE A 82 -9.33 2.37 -4.14
N SER A 83 -10.23 2.52 -5.07
CA SER A 83 -11.44 3.25 -4.81
C SER A 83 -12.38 2.35 -4.05
N GLY A 84 -12.69 2.70 -2.85
CA GLY A 84 -13.47 1.86 -2.03
C GLY A 84 -14.92 1.93 -2.30
N TYR A 85 -15.37 2.51 -3.17
CA TYR A 85 -16.74 2.69 -3.37
C TYR A 85 -17.23 3.70 -2.45
N ASP A 86 -18.25 4.10 -2.61
CA ASP A 86 -18.82 5.13 -1.96
C ASP A 86 -19.24 5.03 -0.85
#